data_aceba7465292e4809494fa7a280223e7
#
_entry.id   aceba7465292e4809494fa7a280223e7
#
_cell.length_a   1.000
_cell.length_b   1.000
_cell.length_c   1.000
_cell.angle_alpha   90.00
_cell.angle_beta   90.00
_cell.angle_gamma   90.00
#
_symmetry.space_group_name_H-M   'P 1'
#
loop_
_entity.id
_entity.type
_entity.pdbx_description
1 polymer ?
#
loop_
_entity_poly.entity_id
_entity_poly.type
_entity_poly.pdbx_seq_one_letter_code
_entity_poly.pdbx_strand_id
1 'polypeptide(L)'
;MHDILVGYDGSVSAEGAVRFAKNIAEKEGARLHILTVARPPDWGKLAYERPELLEIEKRHCQDLITELKGKLGLSGVTVQYEMVVGHPAKELVLYAERHNIDHVVVGHRGHTAFDRWLLGSIARQVIAYAPCSVTIVRDRLDAAKEHR
;
A
#
# COMPACT_ATOMS: atom_id res chain seq x y z
N MET A 1 -1.31 -19.63 4.64
CA MET A 1 -1.33 -18.30 4.05
C MET A 1 -0.89 -18.39 2.61
N HIS A 2 -1.74 -17.98 1.68
CA HIS A 2 -1.47 -18.16 0.25
C HIS A 2 -1.31 -16.86 -0.52
N ASP A 3 -2.02 -15.82 -0.12
CA ASP A 3 -2.03 -14.54 -0.82
C ASP A 3 -1.97 -13.39 0.18
N ILE A 4 -0.94 -12.57 0.05
CA ILE A 4 -0.70 -11.40 0.91
C ILE A 4 -0.83 -10.14 0.06
N LEU A 5 -1.58 -9.16 0.54
CA LEU A 5 -1.76 -7.87 -0.13
C LEU A 5 -1.05 -6.76 0.64
N VAL A 6 -0.33 -5.92 -0.08
CA VAL A 6 0.31 -4.72 0.49
C VAL A 6 -0.14 -3.50 -0.31
N GLY A 7 -0.56 -2.45 0.39
CA GLY A 7 -0.76 -1.14 -0.22
C GLY A 7 0.57 -0.38 -0.29
N TYR A 8 0.86 0.22 -1.43
CA TYR A 8 2.12 0.94 -1.65
C TYR A 8 1.86 2.32 -2.26
N ASP A 9 2.35 3.36 -1.59
CA ASP A 9 2.21 4.75 -2.00
C ASP A 9 3.55 5.49 -2.14
N GLY A 10 4.65 4.76 -2.06
CA GLY A 10 6.00 5.33 -2.13
C GLY A 10 6.52 5.88 -0.82
N SER A 11 5.73 5.89 0.26
CA SER A 11 6.18 6.37 1.56
C SER A 11 7.17 5.40 2.20
N VAL A 12 7.98 5.89 3.14
CA VAL A 12 8.90 5.07 3.92
C VAL A 12 8.15 3.97 4.67
N SER A 13 7.00 4.33 5.22
CA SER A 13 6.14 3.39 5.94
C SER A 13 5.64 2.26 5.03
N ALA A 14 5.23 2.59 3.81
CA ALA A 14 4.80 1.59 2.83
C ALA A 14 5.95 0.70 2.36
N GLU A 15 7.15 1.25 2.19
CA GLU A 15 8.33 0.45 1.86
C GLU A 15 8.63 -0.58 2.96
N GLY A 16 8.51 -0.17 4.21
CA GLY A 16 8.65 -1.08 5.36
C GLY A 16 7.62 -2.20 5.33
N ALA A 17 6.38 -1.86 4.98
CA ALA A 17 5.30 -2.85 4.85
C ALA A 17 5.59 -3.86 3.74
N VAL A 18 6.10 -3.39 2.61
CA VAL A 18 6.47 -4.27 1.48
C VAL A 18 7.58 -5.23 1.89
N ARG A 19 8.64 -4.74 2.55
CA ARG A 19 9.73 -5.60 3.01
C ARG A 19 9.25 -6.65 4.01
N PHE A 20 8.41 -6.25 4.95
CA PHE A 20 7.82 -7.16 5.93
C PHE A 20 6.99 -8.26 5.24
N ALA A 21 6.11 -7.87 4.33
CA ALA A 21 5.25 -8.79 3.61
C ALA A 21 6.05 -9.75 2.72
N LYS A 22 7.10 -9.24 2.07
CA LYS A 22 7.98 -10.07 1.26
C LYS A 22 8.66 -11.16 2.10
N ASN A 23 9.14 -10.82 3.29
CA ASN A 23 9.75 -11.79 4.20
C ASN A 23 8.76 -12.89 4.60
N ILE A 24 7.53 -12.53 4.89
CA ILE A 24 6.49 -13.52 5.21
C ILE A 24 6.19 -14.40 3.99
N ALA A 25 6.05 -13.78 2.83
CA ALA A 25 5.75 -14.51 1.59
C ALA A 25 6.85 -15.53 1.26
N GLU A 26 8.12 -15.17 1.47
CA GLU A 26 9.24 -16.10 1.29
C GLU A 26 9.15 -17.30 2.21
N LYS A 27 8.85 -17.07 3.49
CA LYS A 27 8.77 -18.13 4.49
C LYS A 27 7.56 -19.03 4.32
N GLU A 28 6.43 -18.47 3.91
CA GLU A 28 5.17 -19.19 3.81
C GLU A 28 4.91 -19.76 2.41
N GLY A 29 5.72 -19.39 1.42
CA GLY A 29 5.45 -19.75 0.03
C GLY A 29 4.22 -19.05 -0.53
N ALA A 30 3.90 -17.85 -0.05
CA ALA A 30 2.73 -17.10 -0.46
C ALA A 30 3.03 -16.20 -1.66
N ARG A 31 1.98 -15.87 -2.41
CA ARG A 31 2.05 -14.84 -3.45
C ARG A 31 1.91 -13.47 -2.80
N LEU A 32 2.67 -12.52 -3.31
CA LEU A 32 2.64 -11.14 -2.84
C LEU A 32 1.94 -10.27 -3.89
N HIS A 33 0.87 -9.59 -3.48
CA HIS A 33 0.16 -8.64 -4.31
C HIS A 33 0.50 -7.23 -3.82
N ILE A 34 0.98 -6.39 -4.71
CA ILE A 34 1.29 -4.99 -4.40
C ILE A 34 0.33 -4.11 -5.18
N LEU A 35 -0.49 -3.36 -4.46
CA LEU A 35 -1.50 -2.49 -5.03
C LEU A 35 -1.13 -1.03 -4.78
N THR A 36 -1.05 -0.26 -5.86
CA THR A 36 -0.87 1.18 -5.82
C THR A 36 -2.15 1.84 -6.33
N VAL A 37 -2.67 2.80 -5.58
CA VAL A 37 -3.93 3.45 -5.90
C VAL A 37 -3.67 4.88 -6.36
N ALA A 38 -4.05 5.18 -7.60
CA ALA A 38 -4.04 6.53 -8.13
C ALA A 38 -5.29 7.25 -7.62
N ARG A 39 -5.07 8.27 -6.79
CA ARG A 39 -6.16 9.01 -6.16
C ARG A 39 -6.61 10.14 -7.06
N PRO A 40 -7.88 10.15 -7.53
CA PRO A 40 -8.37 11.29 -8.30
C PRO A 40 -8.45 12.53 -7.41
N PRO A 41 -8.38 13.75 -7.99
CA PRO A 41 -8.59 14.97 -7.20
C PRO A 41 -9.93 14.92 -6.48
N ASP A 42 -9.93 15.26 -5.18
CA ASP A 42 -11.12 15.17 -4.31
C ASP A 42 -12.18 16.24 -4.59
N TRP A 43 -11.98 17.05 -5.63
CA TRP A 43 -12.83 18.21 -5.87
C TRP A 43 -13.74 17.96 -7.06
N GLY A 44 -14.72 17.11 -6.88
CA GLY A 44 -15.82 16.82 -7.80
C GLY A 44 -15.66 17.29 -9.24
N LYS A 45 -15.81 18.58 -9.47
CA LYS A 45 -15.74 19.18 -10.80
C LYS A 45 -14.34 19.17 -11.43
N LEU A 46 -13.27 19.22 -10.63
CA LEU A 46 -11.91 19.28 -11.15
C LEU A 46 -11.50 18.00 -11.89
N ALA A 47 -12.03 16.86 -11.48
CA ALA A 47 -11.77 15.61 -12.18
C ALA A 47 -12.29 15.63 -13.62
N TYR A 48 -13.40 16.36 -13.87
CA TYR A 48 -13.96 16.51 -15.21
C TYR A 48 -13.33 17.66 -15.98
N GLU A 49 -12.98 18.75 -15.31
CA GLU A 49 -12.42 19.96 -15.92
C GLU A 49 -10.92 19.83 -16.22
N ARG A 50 -10.21 19.01 -15.45
CA ARG A 50 -8.77 18.81 -15.54
C ARG A 50 -8.39 17.33 -15.58
N PRO A 51 -8.76 16.60 -16.64
CA PRO A 51 -8.44 15.15 -16.73
C PRO A 51 -6.93 14.87 -16.74
N GLU A 52 -6.11 15.85 -17.14
CA GLU A 52 -4.65 15.72 -17.11
C GLU A 52 -4.09 15.50 -15.70
N LEU A 53 -4.79 15.95 -14.65
CA LEU A 53 -4.34 15.75 -13.28
C LEU A 53 -4.39 14.28 -12.90
N LEU A 54 -5.42 13.56 -13.34
CA LEU A 54 -5.52 12.12 -13.10
C LEU A 54 -4.45 11.36 -13.88
N GLU A 55 -4.18 11.77 -15.11
CA GLU A 55 -3.12 11.15 -15.91
C GLU A 55 -1.74 11.33 -15.30
N ILE A 56 -1.46 12.50 -14.70
CA ILE A 56 -0.22 12.75 -13.96
C ILE A 56 -0.12 11.81 -12.76
N GLU A 57 -1.21 11.66 -12.01
CA GLU A 57 -1.24 10.79 -10.83
C GLU A 57 -1.03 9.31 -11.23
N LYS A 58 -1.67 8.86 -12.29
CA LYS A 58 -1.47 7.50 -12.80
C LYS A 58 -0.02 7.25 -13.20
N ARG A 59 0.60 8.21 -13.88
CA ARG A 59 2.00 8.11 -14.28
C ARG A 59 2.91 8.05 -13.08
N HIS A 60 2.64 8.86 -12.07
CA HIS A 60 3.38 8.83 -10.81
C HIS A 60 3.30 7.45 -10.15
N CYS A 61 2.11 6.87 -10.10
CA CYS A 61 1.91 5.54 -9.53
C CYS A 61 2.64 4.45 -10.33
N GLN A 62 2.64 4.55 -11.66
CA GLN A 62 3.39 3.63 -12.51
C GLN A 62 4.89 3.73 -12.27
N ASP A 63 5.41 4.95 -12.08
CA ASP A 63 6.82 5.17 -11.76
C ASP A 63 7.18 4.57 -10.40
N LEU A 64 6.31 4.69 -9.40
CA LEU A 64 6.51 4.06 -8.10
C LEU A 64 6.61 2.55 -8.22
N ILE A 65 5.75 1.94 -9.02
CA ILE A 65 5.78 0.49 -9.25
C ILE A 65 7.09 0.09 -9.93
N THR A 66 7.50 0.82 -10.94
CA THR A 66 8.74 0.55 -11.67
C THR A 66 9.96 0.63 -10.75
N GLU A 67 10.03 1.66 -9.91
CA GLU A 67 11.09 1.79 -8.92
C GLU A 67 11.08 0.63 -7.91
N LEU A 68 9.90 0.26 -7.43
CA LEU A 68 9.77 -0.81 -6.46
C LEU A 68 10.22 -2.15 -7.03
N LYS A 69 9.88 -2.44 -8.28
CA LYS A 69 10.35 -3.64 -8.98
C LYS A 69 11.87 -3.73 -8.99
N GLY A 70 12.54 -2.59 -9.21
CA GLY A 70 13.98 -2.53 -9.19
C GLY A 70 14.59 -2.76 -7.81
N LYS A 71 13.91 -2.34 -6.76
CA LYS A 71 14.40 -2.45 -5.37
C LYS A 71 14.18 -3.82 -4.74
N LEU A 72 13.09 -4.50 -5.07
CA LEU A 72 12.69 -5.73 -4.36
C LEU A 72 13.56 -6.93 -4.65
N GLY A 73 14.23 -6.98 -5.79
CA GLY A 73 14.95 -8.17 -6.21
C GLY A 73 13.98 -9.36 -6.39
N LEU A 74 14.39 -10.34 -7.16
CA LEU A 74 13.50 -11.41 -7.64
C LEU A 74 13.75 -12.75 -6.94
N SER A 75 14.06 -12.79 -5.67
CA SER A 75 14.40 -14.04 -5.01
C SER A 75 13.17 -14.81 -4.53
N GLY A 76 12.67 -15.72 -5.35
CA GLY A 76 11.79 -16.82 -4.90
C GLY A 76 10.36 -16.47 -4.52
N VAL A 77 9.95 -15.21 -4.62
CA VAL A 77 8.57 -14.79 -4.32
C VAL A 77 7.86 -14.40 -5.61
N THR A 78 6.67 -14.95 -5.83
CA THR A 78 5.81 -14.50 -6.93
C THR A 78 5.16 -13.19 -6.52
N VAL A 79 5.46 -12.11 -7.26
CA VAL A 79 4.92 -10.78 -6.98
C VAL A 79 4.03 -10.33 -8.12
N GLN A 80 2.84 -9.88 -7.78
CA GLN A 80 1.88 -9.34 -8.71
C GLN A 80 1.67 -7.86 -8.40
N TYR A 81 1.91 -6.99 -9.37
CA TYR A 81 1.78 -5.54 -9.22
C TYR A 81 0.52 -5.07 -9.93
N GLU A 82 -0.24 -4.20 -9.28
CA GLU A 82 -1.44 -3.64 -9.90
C GLU A 82 -1.62 -2.19 -9.49
N MET A 83 -2.13 -1.38 -10.41
CA MET A 83 -2.52 -0.01 -10.16
C MET A 83 -4.01 0.14 -10.45
N VAL A 84 -4.72 0.78 -9.53
CA VAL A 84 -6.15 1.10 -9.70
C VAL A 84 -6.38 2.57 -9.40
N VAL A 85 -7.50 3.10 -9.86
CA VAL A 85 -7.91 4.47 -9.59
C VAL A 85 -9.03 4.44 -8.54
N GLY A 86 -8.90 5.23 -7.49
CA GLY A 86 -9.94 5.30 -6.49
C GLY A 86 -9.45 5.80 -5.14
N HIS A 87 -10.16 5.44 -4.10
CA HIS A 87 -9.78 5.75 -2.72
C HIS A 87 -8.92 4.61 -2.17
N PRO A 88 -7.72 4.89 -1.65
CA PRO A 88 -6.78 3.82 -1.29
C PRO A 88 -7.34 2.76 -0.35
N ALA A 89 -7.96 3.14 0.76
CA ALA A 89 -8.48 2.17 1.71
C ALA A 89 -9.58 1.30 1.09
N LYS A 90 -10.51 1.93 0.37
CA LYS A 90 -11.61 1.23 -0.29
C LYS A 90 -11.09 0.24 -1.32
N GLU A 91 -10.14 0.66 -2.15
CA GLU A 91 -9.59 -0.19 -3.21
C GLU A 91 -8.81 -1.38 -2.63
N LEU A 92 -8.10 -1.18 -1.52
CA LEU A 92 -7.43 -2.28 -0.82
C LEU A 92 -8.44 -3.32 -0.33
N VAL A 93 -9.52 -2.88 0.29
CA VAL A 93 -10.56 -3.77 0.79
C VAL A 93 -11.22 -4.54 -0.36
N LEU A 94 -11.59 -3.83 -1.44
CA LEU A 94 -12.21 -4.47 -2.61
C LEU A 94 -11.27 -5.47 -3.27
N TYR A 95 -9.99 -5.14 -3.39
CA TYR A 95 -9.00 -6.04 -3.94
C TYR A 95 -8.89 -7.32 -3.08
N ALA A 96 -8.85 -7.15 -1.77
CA ALA A 96 -8.77 -8.27 -0.85
C ALA A 96 -9.97 -9.21 -0.98
N GLU A 97 -11.16 -8.65 -1.16
CA GLU A 97 -12.37 -9.45 -1.39
C GLU A 97 -12.34 -10.18 -2.72
N ARG A 98 -11.98 -9.49 -3.79
CA ARG A 98 -11.99 -10.05 -5.14
C ARG A 98 -10.95 -11.14 -5.37
N HIS A 99 -9.81 -11.03 -4.70
CA HIS A 99 -8.67 -11.95 -4.91
C HIS A 99 -8.49 -12.95 -3.78
N ASN A 100 -9.46 -13.04 -2.87
CA ASN A 100 -9.41 -13.96 -1.73
C ASN A 100 -8.10 -13.83 -0.95
N ILE A 101 -7.72 -12.59 -0.65
CA ILE A 101 -6.51 -12.31 0.10
C ILE A 101 -6.64 -12.83 1.54
N ASP A 102 -5.63 -13.52 2.01
CA ASP A 102 -5.57 -14.07 3.37
C ASP A 102 -5.11 -13.04 4.38
N HIS A 103 -4.29 -12.10 3.95
CA HIS A 103 -3.64 -11.18 4.87
C HIS A 103 -3.31 -9.87 4.18
N VAL A 104 -3.70 -8.74 4.79
CA VAL A 104 -3.35 -7.41 4.30
C VAL A 104 -2.27 -6.84 5.20
N VAL A 105 -1.23 -6.26 4.60
CA VAL A 105 -0.14 -5.59 5.30
C VAL A 105 -0.12 -4.13 4.88
N VAL A 106 -0.16 -3.22 5.83
CA VAL A 106 -0.09 -1.78 5.56
C VAL A 106 0.87 -1.11 6.52
N GLY A 107 1.45 -0.01 6.08
CA GLY A 107 2.31 0.79 6.93
C GLY A 107 1.50 1.52 8.00
N HIS A 108 2.18 1.88 9.08
CA HIS A 108 1.56 2.59 10.20
C HIS A 108 1.07 3.99 9.81
N ARG A 109 1.80 4.66 8.91
CA ARG A 109 1.51 6.02 8.47
C ARG A 109 1.59 6.14 6.96
N GLY A 110 0.83 7.10 6.39
CA GLY A 110 0.96 7.48 4.99
C GLY A 110 1.82 8.73 4.85
N HIS A 111 1.68 9.43 3.72
CA HIS A 111 2.46 10.63 3.42
C HIS A 111 2.24 11.79 4.37
N THR A 112 1.06 11.89 4.97
CA THR A 112 0.63 13.09 5.71
C THR A 112 0.63 12.93 7.23
N ALA A 113 0.87 11.74 7.75
CA ALA A 113 0.85 11.51 9.20
C ALA A 113 2.26 11.64 9.77
N PHE A 114 2.45 12.52 10.76
CA PHE A 114 3.74 12.73 11.40
C PHE A 114 3.75 12.45 12.89
N ASP A 115 2.61 12.17 13.48
CA ASP A 115 2.55 11.86 14.90
C ASP A 115 2.60 10.36 15.10
N ARG A 116 3.57 9.88 15.87
CA ARG A 116 3.73 8.44 16.13
C ARG A 116 2.57 7.82 16.90
N TRP A 117 1.80 8.64 17.59
CA TRP A 117 0.63 8.18 18.36
C TRP A 117 -0.60 8.00 17.49
N LEU A 118 -0.59 8.57 16.28
CA LEU A 118 -1.72 8.51 15.39
C LEU A 118 -1.50 7.44 14.31
N LEU A 119 -2.43 6.53 14.22
CA LEU A 119 -2.49 5.58 13.13
C LEU A 119 -3.02 6.30 11.88
N GLY A 120 -2.41 6.06 10.72
CA GLY A 120 -2.85 6.67 9.47
C GLY A 120 -4.30 6.34 9.14
N SER A 121 -4.98 7.24 8.43
CA SER A 121 -6.41 7.07 8.11
C SER A 121 -6.67 5.82 7.25
N ILE A 122 -5.78 5.52 6.31
CA ILE A 122 -5.90 4.34 5.45
C ILE A 122 -5.78 3.07 6.30
N ALA A 123 -4.78 3.00 7.18
CA ALA A 123 -4.61 1.86 8.07
C ALA A 123 -5.83 1.63 8.95
N ARG A 124 -6.40 2.70 9.52
CA ARG A 124 -7.61 2.60 10.35
C ARG A 124 -8.81 2.05 9.57
N GLN A 125 -9.01 2.52 8.36
CA GLN A 125 -10.10 2.06 7.50
C GLN A 125 -9.91 0.62 7.06
N VAL A 126 -8.69 0.23 6.72
CA VAL A 126 -8.39 -1.16 6.35
C VAL A 126 -8.66 -2.10 7.54
N ILE A 127 -8.24 -1.72 8.74
CA ILE A 127 -8.53 -2.51 9.95
C ILE A 127 -10.04 -2.69 10.13
N ALA A 128 -10.81 -1.63 9.91
CA ALA A 128 -12.25 -1.66 10.13
C ALA A 128 -13.00 -2.53 9.11
N TYR A 129 -12.55 -2.58 7.86
CA TYR A 129 -13.33 -3.14 6.77
C TYR A 129 -12.70 -4.33 6.03
N ALA A 130 -11.45 -4.67 6.29
CA ALA A 130 -10.80 -5.78 5.59
C ALA A 130 -11.51 -7.11 5.87
N PRO A 131 -11.64 -7.98 4.85
CA PRO A 131 -12.31 -9.29 5.01
C PRO A 131 -11.40 -10.35 5.64
N CYS A 132 -10.20 -9.99 6.04
CA CYS A 132 -9.18 -10.92 6.52
C CYS A 132 -8.31 -10.26 7.59
N SER A 133 -7.29 -10.97 8.05
CA SER A 133 -6.32 -10.44 9.01
C SER A 133 -5.53 -9.27 8.43
N VAL A 134 -5.15 -8.33 9.28
CA VAL A 134 -4.40 -7.14 8.90
C VAL A 134 -3.20 -6.99 9.83
N THR A 135 -2.03 -6.74 9.25
CA THR A 135 -0.82 -6.38 9.99
C THR A 135 -0.48 -4.94 9.71
N ILE A 136 -0.22 -4.19 10.76
CA ILE A 136 0.28 -2.82 10.67
C ILE A 136 1.77 -2.86 10.94
N VAL A 137 2.56 -2.39 9.98
CA VAL A 137 4.03 -2.38 10.10
C VAL A 137 4.49 -1.01 10.55
N ARG A 138 5.22 -0.99 11.65
CA ARG A 138 5.84 0.21 12.20
C ARG A 138 7.34 0.16 11.94
N ASP A 139 7.89 1.25 11.44
CA ASP A 139 9.33 1.37 11.24
C ASP A 139 10.00 1.78 12.55
N ARG A 140 10.99 1.00 13.00
CA ARG A 140 11.76 1.31 14.19
C ARG A 140 12.60 2.58 14.05
N LEU A 141 13.05 2.87 12.84
CA LEU A 141 13.82 4.09 12.57
C LEU A 141 12.97 5.33 12.74
N ASP A 142 11.69 5.28 12.34
CA ASP A 142 10.76 6.38 12.54
C ASP A 142 10.53 6.64 14.03
N ALA A 143 10.33 5.58 14.81
CA ALA A 143 10.16 5.69 16.25
C ALA A 143 11.41 6.29 16.93
N ALA A 144 12.61 5.92 16.50
CA ALA A 144 13.86 6.47 17.02
C ALA A 144 14.03 7.95 16.67
N LYS A 145 13.65 8.37 15.47
CA LYS A 145 13.71 9.77 15.04
C LYS A 145 12.74 10.65 15.80
N GLU A 146 11.58 10.14 16.15
CA GLU A 146 10.57 10.89 16.90
C GLU A 146 10.98 11.17 18.36
N HIS A 147 11.94 10.42 18.89
CA HIS A 147 12.48 10.64 20.24
C HIS A 147 13.63 11.65 20.28
N ARG A 148 14.09 12.08 19.14
CA ARG A 148 15.14 13.09 19.02
C ARG A 148 14.53 14.46 18.73
#